data_87471b8454d2257a1a93c4afca7fcdb2
#
_entry.id   87471b8454d2257a1a93c4afca7fcdb2
#
_cell.length_a   1.000
_cell.length_b   1.000
_cell.length_c   1.000
_cell.angle_alpha   90.00
_cell.angle_beta   90.00
_cell.angle_gamma   90.00
#
_symmetry.space_group_name_H-M   'P 1'
#
loop_
_entity.id
_entity.type
_entity.pdbx_description
1 polymer ?
#
loop_
_entity_poly.entity_id
_entity_poly.type
_entity_poly.pdbx_seq_one_letter_code
_entity_poly.pdbx_strand_id
1 'polypeptide(L)'
;ARDKTGKLVLIDWKTSKAIRDKYLLQVGGAYDWLWSVCGPGMVPGWEPISRAYICRVDKVTAEYQLMPVFVNEAERTLLRDQWTCTLRTFRWLKNADKLIKKWAPK
;
A
#
# COMPACT_ATOMS: atom_id res chain seq x y z
N ALA A 1 5.81 8.47 11.21
CA ALA A 1 7.06 8.56 11.98
C ALA A 1 8.13 9.32 11.19
N ARG A 2 9.20 9.65 11.85
CA ARG A 2 10.36 10.29 11.22
C ARG A 2 11.59 9.42 11.44
N ASP A 3 12.46 9.36 10.43
CA ASP A 3 13.75 8.68 10.55
C ASP A 3 14.78 9.57 11.27
N LYS A 4 16.02 9.05 11.42
CA LYS A 4 17.10 9.78 12.10
C LYS A 4 17.48 11.09 11.40
N THR A 5 17.19 11.22 10.11
CA THR A 5 17.46 12.44 9.32
C THR A 5 16.28 13.42 9.35
N GLY A 6 15.21 13.10 10.06
CA GLY A 6 14.00 13.90 10.15
C GLY A 6 13.02 13.73 8.99
N LYS A 7 13.28 12.82 8.07
CA LYS A 7 12.39 12.54 6.93
C LYS A 7 11.20 11.71 7.36
N LEU A 8 10.04 12.02 6.78
CA LEU A 8 8.80 11.30 7.04
C LEU A 8 8.85 9.88 6.45
N VAL A 9 8.51 8.89 7.27
CA VAL A 9 8.42 7.50 6.86
C VAL A 9 7.07 6.91 7.21
N LEU A 10 6.59 6.01 6.36
CA LEU A 10 5.37 5.24 6.58
C LEU A 10 5.74 3.91 7.23
N ILE A 11 5.09 3.58 8.35
CA ILE A 11 5.26 2.29 9.02
C ILE A 11 3.89 1.67 9.19
N ASP A 12 3.71 0.46 8.67
CA ASP A 12 2.51 -0.35 8.85
C ASP A 12 2.83 -1.52 9.79
N TRP A 13 2.06 -1.62 10.88
CA TRP A 13 2.23 -2.64 11.90
C TRP A 13 1.40 -3.88 11.56
N LYS A 14 2.04 -5.05 11.57
CA LYS A 14 1.37 -6.35 11.34
C LYS A 14 1.67 -7.30 12.48
N THR A 15 0.66 -8.01 12.93
CA THR A 15 0.78 -9.04 13.96
C THR A 15 0.68 -10.46 13.39
N SER A 16 0.86 -10.62 12.09
CA SER A 16 0.84 -11.90 11.40
C SER A 16 2.13 -12.70 11.63
N LYS A 17 2.07 -14.01 11.37
CA LYS A 17 3.23 -14.91 11.51
C LYS A 17 4.32 -14.66 10.47
N ALA A 18 3.97 -14.04 9.35
CA ALA A 18 4.89 -13.76 8.25
C ALA A 18 4.49 -12.49 7.53
N ILE A 19 5.45 -11.89 6.83
CA ILE A 19 5.17 -10.80 5.89
C ILE A 19 4.60 -11.43 4.62
N ARG A 20 3.45 -10.95 4.18
CA ARG A 20 2.72 -11.47 3.02
C ARG A 20 2.85 -10.53 1.82
N ASP A 21 2.79 -11.09 0.61
CA ASP A 21 2.86 -10.34 -0.64
C ASP A 21 1.82 -9.21 -0.73
N LYS A 22 0.59 -9.46 -0.27
CA LYS A 22 -0.47 -8.44 -0.25
C LYS A 22 -0.12 -7.21 0.60
N TYR A 23 0.75 -7.34 1.59
CA TYR A 23 1.18 -6.20 2.41
C TYR A 23 2.05 -5.22 1.62
N LEU A 24 2.86 -5.73 0.70
CA LEU A 24 3.67 -4.89 -0.18
C LEU A 24 2.78 -4.01 -1.05
N LEU A 25 1.72 -4.58 -1.61
CA LEU A 25 0.77 -3.85 -2.44
C LEU A 25 -0.05 -2.86 -1.62
N GLN A 26 -0.44 -3.23 -0.40
CA GLN A 26 -1.18 -2.36 0.50
C GLN A 26 -0.36 -1.12 0.89
N VAL A 27 0.86 -1.31 1.32
CA VAL A 27 1.72 -0.23 1.83
C VAL A 27 2.36 0.56 0.70
N GLY A 28 3.04 -0.11 -0.23
CA GLY A 28 3.76 0.53 -1.32
C GLY A 28 2.87 0.99 -2.47
N GLY A 29 1.70 0.37 -2.62
CA GLY A 29 0.70 0.77 -3.60
C GLY A 29 -0.34 1.72 -3.00
N ALA A 30 -1.28 1.17 -2.20
CA ALA A 30 -2.45 1.91 -1.75
C ALA A 30 -2.12 3.07 -0.81
N TYR A 31 -1.37 2.84 0.25
CA TYR A 31 -1.09 3.87 1.26
C TYR A 31 -0.16 4.95 0.74
N ASP A 32 0.88 4.56 0.02
CA ASP A 32 1.81 5.50 -0.59
C ASP A 32 1.11 6.38 -1.65
N TRP A 33 0.28 5.76 -2.49
CA TRP A 33 -0.53 6.50 -3.46
C TRP A 33 -1.47 7.49 -2.77
N LEU A 34 -2.21 7.03 -1.76
CA LEU A 34 -3.18 7.86 -1.05
C LEU A 34 -2.50 9.09 -0.42
N TRP A 35 -1.38 8.88 0.26
CA TRP A 35 -0.63 9.98 0.86
C TRP A 35 -0.07 10.93 -0.19
N SER A 36 0.50 10.41 -1.27
CA SER A 36 1.18 11.23 -2.29
C SER A 36 0.23 12.00 -3.18
N VAL A 37 -0.95 11.44 -3.46
CA VAL A 37 -1.94 12.05 -4.37
C VAL A 37 -2.98 12.88 -3.63
N CYS A 38 -3.53 12.34 -2.54
CA CYS A 38 -4.60 13.01 -1.80
C CYS A 38 -4.08 13.86 -0.64
N GLY A 39 -2.96 13.48 -0.05
CA GLY A 39 -2.38 14.15 1.11
C GLY A 39 -2.12 15.65 0.91
N PRO A 40 -1.50 16.09 -0.21
CA PRO A 40 -1.21 17.51 -0.42
C PRO A 40 -2.42 18.43 -0.33
N GLY A 41 -3.59 17.97 -0.75
CA GLY A 41 -4.83 18.74 -0.70
C GLY A 41 -5.59 18.65 0.62
N MET A 42 -5.22 17.74 1.51
CA MET A 42 -6.00 17.42 2.71
C MET A 42 -5.25 17.60 4.02
N VAL A 43 -3.92 17.51 4.01
CA VAL A 43 -3.09 17.52 5.22
C VAL A 43 -2.32 18.83 5.32
N PRO A 44 -2.62 19.69 6.32
CA PRO A 44 -1.82 20.89 6.55
C PRO A 44 -0.36 20.51 6.86
N GLY A 45 0.59 21.21 6.22
CA GLY A 45 2.00 20.91 6.40
C GLY A 45 2.45 19.57 5.81
N TRP A 46 1.74 19.10 4.79
CA TRP A 46 2.06 17.84 4.13
C TRP A 46 3.53 17.79 3.67
N GLU A 47 4.15 16.63 3.87
CA GLU A 47 5.49 16.30 3.39
C GLU A 47 5.45 14.97 2.64
N PRO A 48 6.30 14.77 1.62
CA PRO A 48 6.40 13.48 0.96
C PRO A 48 6.95 12.39 1.90
N ILE A 49 6.47 11.16 1.71
CA ILE A 49 7.05 9.99 2.36
C ILE A 49 8.37 9.66 1.65
N SER A 50 9.46 9.53 2.41
CA SER A 50 10.76 9.15 1.87
C SER A 50 10.93 7.64 1.76
N ARG A 51 10.38 6.89 2.72
CA ARG A 51 10.44 5.43 2.76
C ARG A 51 9.21 4.84 3.41
N ALA A 52 8.94 3.57 3.11
CA ALA A 52 7.86 2.81 3.73
C ALA A 52 8.40 1.49 4.29
N TYR A 53 7.82 1.05 5.39
CA TYR A 53 8.22 -0.16 6.09
C TYR A 53 6.99 -0.95 6.53
N ILE A 54 7.15 -2.27 6.59
CA ILE A 54 6.24 -3.14 7.33
C ILE A 54 6.98 -3.58 8.59
N CYS A 55 6.38 -3.34 9.74
CA CYS A 55 6.89 -3.84 11.02
C CYS A 55 6.01 -5.01 11.49
N ARG A 56 6.54 -6.22 11.39
CA ARG A 56 5.87 -7.41 11.88
C ARG A 56 6.27 -7.68 13.32
N VAL A 57 5.29 -7.83 14.19
CA VAL A 57 5.51 -8.13 15.60
C VAL A 57 4.93 -9.50 15.90
N ASP A 58 5.73 -10.37 16.54
CA ASP A 58 5.25 -11.64 17.05
C ASP A 58 4.46 -11.42 18.35
N LYS A 59 3.23 -11.94 18.40
CA LYS A 59 2.34 -11.74 19.54
C LYS A 59 2.80 -12.45 20.81
N VAL A 60 3.58 -13.52 20.66
CA VAL A 60 4.00 -14.36 21.79
C VAL A 60 5.34 -13.92 22.34
N THR A 61 6.34 -13.72 21.45
CA THR A 61 7.71 -13.41 21.86
C THR A 61 8.00 -11.92 21.89
N ALA A 62 7.14 -11.09 21.32
CA ALA A 62 7.34 -9.66 21.11
C ALA A 62 8.55 -9.34 20.21
N GLU A 63 9.14 -10.33 19.55
CA GLU A 63 10.15 -10.11 18.52
C GLU A 63 9.54 -9.36 17.33
N TYR A 64 10.34 -8.50 16.71
CA TYR A 64 9.87 -7.74 15.56
C TYR A 64 10.81 -7.87 14.36
N GLN A 65 10.23 -7.70 13.19
CA GLN A 65 10.95 -7.65 11.93
C GLN A 65 10.54 -6.38 11.20
N LEU A 66 11.50 -5.52 10.91
CA LEU A 66 11.27 -4.30 10.13
C LEU A 66 11.78 -4.54 8.70
N MET A 67 10.87 -4.48 7.73
CA MET A 67 11.20 -4.72 6.33
C MET A 67 10.89 -3.47 5.49
N PRO A 68 11.85 -2.98 4.67
CA PRO A 68 11.54 -1.92 3.72
C PRO A 68 10.63 -2.44 2.60
N VAL A 69 9.64 -1.63 2.20
CA VAL A 69 8.69 -1.98 1.15
C VAL A 69 9.24 -1.64 -0.24
N PHE A 70 9.95 -0.53 -0.34
CA PHE A 70 10.70 -0.18 -1.55
C PHE A 70 12.01 0.49 -1.11
N VAL A 71 13.06 0.32 -1.89
CA VAL A 71 14.39 0.91 -1.59
C VAL A 71 14.83 1.93 -2.63
N ASN A 72 14.10 2.07 -3.74
CA ASN A 72 14.37 3.03 -4.81
C ASN A 72 13.07 3.40 -5.55
N GLU A 73 13.15 4.41 -6.41
CA GLU A 73 12.00 4.89 -7.17
C GLU A 73 11.48 3.87 -8.18
N ALA A 74 12.33 3.03 -8.75
CA ALA A 74 11.89 2.00 -9.68
C ALA A 74 10.97 0.98 -8.99
N GLU A 75 11.32 0.55 -7.80
CA GLU A 75 10.48 -0.36 -6.99
C GLU A 75 9.19 0.33 -6.51
N ARG A 76 9.28 1.60 -6.13
CA ARG A 76 8.11 2.40 -5.76
C ARG A 76 7.12 2.51 -6.90
N THR A 77 7.60 2.82 -8.10
CA THR A 77 6.80 2.89 -9.31
C THR A 77 6.16 1.55 -9.63
N LEU A 78 6.91 0.46 -9.52
CA LEU A 78 6.41 -0.90 -9.74
C LEU A 78 5.20 -1.21 -8.84
N LEU A 79 5.29 -0.89 -7.56
CA LEU A 79 4.20 -1.14 -6.61
C LEU A 79 2.97 -0.27 -6.90
N ARG A 80 3.17 0.98 -7.27
CA ARG A 80 2.07 1.88 -7.67
C ARG A 80 1.38 1.43 -8.95
N ASP A 81 2.15 0.98 -9.94
CA ASP A 81 1.60 0.46 -11.19
C ASP A 81 0.79 -0.81 -10.94
N GLN A 82 1.31 -1.71 -10.11
CA GLN A 82 0.59 -2.92 -9.73
C GLN A 82 -0.70 -2.59 -8.97
N TRP A 83 -0.66 -1.63 -8.08
CA TRP A 83 -1.86 -1.17 -7.36
C TRP A 83 -2.91 -0.62 -8.34
N THR A 84 -2.50 0.19 -9.29
CA THR A 84 -3.40 0.75 -10.32
C THR A 84 -4.04 -0.36 -11.14
N CYS A 85 -3.26 -1.38 -11.56
CA CYS A 85 -3.77 -2.53 -12.30
C CYS A 85 -4.77 -3.33 -11.46
N THR A 86 -4.47 -3.56 -10.19
CA THR A 86 -5.35 -4.28 -9.26
C THR A 86 -6.68 -3.54 -9.07
N LEU A 87 -6.62 -2.22 -8.92
CA LEU A 87 -7.81 -1.39 -8.77
C LEU A 87 -8.67 -1.39 -10.03
N ARG A 88 -8.05 -1.34 -11.22
CA ARG A 88 -8.76 -1.45 -12.50
C ARG A 88 -9.46 -2.80 -12.64
N THR A 89 -8.78 -3.89 -12.29
CA THR A 89 -9.36 -5.23 -12.32
C THR A 89 -10.55 -5.35 -11.36
N PHE A 90 -10.43 -4.82 -10.17
CA PHE A 90 -11.52 -4.80 -9.19
C PHE A 90 -12.75 -4.03 -9.72
N ARG A 91 -12.53 -2.87 -10.32
CA ARG A 91 -13.60 -2.07 -10.95
C ARG A 91 -14.23 -2.80 -12.12
N TRP A 92 -13.40 -3.45 -12.95
CA TRP A 92 -13.87 -4.25 -14.07
C TRP A 92 -14.77 -5.39 -13.60
N LEU A 93 -14.40 -6.12 -12.55
CA LEU A 93 -15.20 -7.22 -12.01
C LEU A 93 -16.60 -6.76 -11.59
N LYS A 94 -16.73 -5.58 -11.01
CA LYS A 94 -18.03 -5.00 -10.69
C LYS A 94 -18.84 -4.66 -11.94
N ASN A 95 -18.21 -4.13 -12.98
CA ASN A 95 -18.86 -3.82 -14.24
C ASN A 95 -19.23 -5.10 -15.01
N ALA A 96 -18.37 -6.12 -14.99
CA ALA A 96 -18.61 -7.39 -15.64
C ALA A 96 -19.87 -8.09 -15.08
N ASP A 97 -20.08 -8.03 -13.77
CA ASP A 97 -21.29 -8.56 -13.14
C ASP A 97 -22.57 -7.91 -13.69
N LYS A 98 -22.56 -6.59 -13.82
CA LYS A 98 -23.68 -5.85 -14.41
C LYS A 98 -23.91 -6.22 -15.88
N LEU A 99 -22.83 -6.38 -16.64
CA LEU A 99 -22.93 -6.78 -18.04
C LEU A 99 -23.46 -8.20 -18.20
N ILE A 100 -23.04 -9.14 -17.36
CA ILE A 100 -23.56 -10.50 -17.35
C ILE A 100 -25.06 -10.50 -17.09
N LYS A 101 -25.52 -9.75 -16.11
CA LYS A 101 -26.95 -9.62 -15.80
C LYS A 101 -27.74 -9.02 -16.96
N LYS A 102 -27.14 -8.07 -17.68
CA LYS A 102 -27.75 -7.43 -18.85
C LYS A 102 -27.82 -8.34 -20.07
N TRP A 103 -26.74 -9.11 -20.31
CA TRP A 103 -26.57 -9.90 -21.53
C TRP A 103 -27.01 -11.35 -21.40
N ALA A 104 -27.15 -11.87 -20.20
CA ALA A 104 -27.55 -13.24 -19.97
C ALA A 104 -28.97 -13.49 -20.52
N PRO A 105 -29.24 -14.67 -21.15
CA PRO A 105 -30.59 -15.03 -21.56
C PRO A 105 -31.54 -15.05 -20.38
N LYS A 106 -32.75 -14.54 -20.61
CA LYS A 106 -33.82 -14.61 -19.60
C LYS A 106 -34.55 -15.92 -19.61
#